data_2828ba05ceb7a66cf4572e04123b3803
#
_entry.id   2828ba05ceb7a66cf4572e04123b3803
#
_cell.length_a   1.000
_cell.length_b   1.000
_cell.length_c   1.000
_cell.angle_alpha   90.00
_cell.angle_beta   90.00
_cell.angle_gamma   90.00
#
_symmetry.space_group_name_H-M   'P 1'
#
loop_
_entity.id
_entity.type
_entity.pdbx_description
1 polymer ?
#
loop_
_entity_poly.entity_id
_entity_poly.type
_entity_poly.pdbx_seq_one_letter_code
_entity_poly.pdbx_strand_id
1 'polypeptide(L)'
;TRQFIFRARYVMLCTNGYSLLVEPFFKDKVIPTRGQVMVTEPLAERPMPTCGYSHYGYMYYRSTFDNRLLIGGARHLHKASENDTTEDRPNHAVQGSLDDYRARFFPDVTAPVARRWAGIMGFSADGLPIAGTLPDKPRVGFAVGFTGHGLSLGAGTAKRAVERLLNGTHAGAVDVDRFVAVVD
;
A
#
# COMPACT_ATOMS: atom_id res chain seq x y z
N THR A 1 -2.39 -14.23 -19.12
CA THR A 1 -3.14 -15.23 -18.35
C THR A 1 -2.93 -16.63 -18.95
N ARG A 2 -3.28 -17.69 -18.22
CA ARG A 2 -3.18 -19.08 -18.76
C ARG A 2 -4.16 -19.34 -19.91
N GLN A 3 -5.20 -18.54 -20.08
CA GLN A 3 -6.27 -18.73 -21.06
C GLN A 3 -6.14 -17.82 -22.28
N PHE A 4 -5.46 -16.67 -22.15
CA PHE A 4 -5.39 -15.66 -23.19
C PHE A 4 -3.99 -15.06 -23.30
N ILE A 5 -3.57 -14.75 -24.53
CA ILE A 5 -2.37 -13.99 -24.84
C ILE A 5 -2.80 -12.61 -25.33
N PHE A 6 -2.34 -11.57 -24.65
CA PHE A 6 -2.55 -10.18 -25.05
C PHE A 6 -1.28 -9.64 -25.71
N ARG A 7 -1.44 -8.95 -26.85
CA ARG A 7 -0.36 -8.21 -27.51
C ARG A 7 -0.63 -6.72 -27.33
N ALA A 8 0.33 -6.00 -26.75
CA ALA A 8 0.23 -4.57 -26.51
C ALA A 8 1.52 -3.88 -26.96
N ARG A 9 1.41 -2.60 -27.34
CA ARG A 9 2.57 -1.77 -27.68
C ARG A 9 3.37 -1.41 -26.44
N TYR A 10 2.65 -1.12 -25.37
CA TYR A 10 3.18 -0.77 -24.05
C TYR A 10 2.47 -1.54 -22.95
N VAL A 11 3.16 -1.76 -21.84
CA VAL A 11 2.61 -2.37 -20.62
C VAL A 11 2.94 -1.45 -19.43
N MET A 12 2.00 -1.25 -18.53
CA MET A 12 2.22 -0.53 -17.27
C MET A 12 2.03 -1.51 -16.11
N LEU A 13 3.08 -1.71 -15.31
CA LEU A 13 3.03 -2.51 -14.09
C LEU A 13 2.60 -1.62 -12.92
N CYS A 14 1.41 -1.90 -12.40
CA CYS A 14 0.84 -1.23 -11.22
C CYS A 14 0.69 -2.22 -10.06
N THR A 15 1.66 -3.12 -9.91
CA THR A 15 1.60 -4.29 -9.03
C THR A 15 1.98 -3.99 -7.58
N ASN A 16 2.52 -2.79 -7.31
CA ASN A 16 2.88 -2.27 -5.99
C ASN A 16 3.59 -3.32 -5.11
N GLY A 17 3.01 -3.74 -3.98
CA GLY A 17 3.61 -4.71 -3.06
C GLY A 17 3.84 -6.12 -3.65
N TYR A 18 3.17 -6.44 -4.76
CA TYR A 18 3.35 -7.71 -5.48
C TYR A 18 4.36 -7.64 -6.63
N SER A 19 5.04 -6.51 -6.79
CA SER A 19 5.92 -6.26 -7.94
C SER A 19 7.04 -7.29 -8.07
N LEU A 20 7.62 -7.72 -6.96
CA LEU A 20 8.67 -8.74 -6.93
C LEU A 20 8.21 -10.11 -7.47
N LEU A 21 6.91 -10.44 -7.33
CA LEU A 21 6.35 -11.70 -7.88
C LEU A 21 6.20 -11.67 -9.39
N VAL A 22 6.22 -10.46 -9.99
CA VAL A 22 6.02 -10.26 -11.43
C VAL A 22 7.34 -10.04 -12.15
N GLU A 23 8.27 -9.29 -11.53
CA GLU A 23 9.52 -8.87 -12.16
C GLU A 23 10.64 -8.75 -11.11
N PRO A 24 11.72 -9.54 -11.24
CA PRO A 24 12.87 -9.53 -10.31
C PRO A 24 13.57 -8.19 -10.16
N PHE A 25 13.44 -7.30 -11.14
CA PHE A 25 13.97 -5.93 -11.09
C PHE A 25 13.59 -5.17 -9.80
N PHE A 26 12.44 -5.47 -9.22
CA PHE A 26 11.95 -4.80 -8.01
C PHE A 26 12.56 -5.33 -6.70
N LYS A 27 13.42 -6.37 -6.77
CA LYS A 27 14.16 -6.83 -5.61
C LYS A 27 14.97 -5.67 -5.02
N ASP A 28 14.96 -5.53 -3.70
CA ASP A 28 15.63 -4.48 -2.93
C ASP A 28 15.11 -3.04 -3.17
N LYS A 29 14.14 -2.85 -4.08
CA LYS A 29 13.51 -1.55 -4.36
C LYS A 29 12.10 -1.44 -3.77
N VAL A 30 11.37 -2.54 -3.72
CA VAL A 30 10.01 -2.58 -3.18
C VAL A 30 9.90 -3.70 -2.16
N ILE A 31 9.68 -3.35 -0.91
CA ILE A 31 9.50 -4.28 0.20
C ILE A 31 7.98 -4.48 0.39
N PRO A 32 7.46 -5.69 0.17
CA PRO A 32 6.06 -5.98 0.45
C PRO A 32 5.80 -5.93 1.95
N THR A 33 4.80 -5.17 2.35
CA THR A 33 4.46 -4.97 3.76
C THR A 33 2.96 -5.11 3.95
N ARG A 34 2.56 -6.01 4.84
CA ARG A 34 1.15 -6.25 5.11
C ARG A 34 0.59 -5.17 6.01
N GLY A 35 -0.57 -4.63 5.60
CA GLY A 35 -1.44 -3.79 6.41
C GLY A 35 -2.70 -4.55 6.77
N GLN A 36 -3.19 -4.37 8.00
CA GLN A 36 -4.40 -5.05 8.45
C GLN A 36 -5.43 -4.04 8.98
N VAL A 37 -6.69 -4.41 8.81
CA VAL A 37 -7.83 -3.55 9.10
C VAL A 37 -8.95 -4.38 9.70
N MET A 38 -9.74 -3.75 10.58
CA MET A 38 -11.04 -4.24 11.01
C MET A 38 -12.11 -3.18 10.81
N VAL A 39 -13.37 -3.60 10.71
CA VAL A 39 -14.54 -2.72 10.68
C VAL A 39 -15.65 -3.32 11.55
N THR A 40 -16.34 -2.49 12.31
CA THR A 40 -17.47 -2.91 13.16
C THR A 40 -18.75 -3.11 12.34
N GLU A 41 -19.76 -3.72 12.94
CA GLU A 41 -21.14 -3.58 12.48
C GLU A 41 -21.57 -2.11 12.55
N PRO A 42 -22.64 -1.70 11.80
CA PRO A 42 -23.15 -0.34 11.83
C PRO A 42 -23.56 0.08 13.24
N LEU A 43 -23.31 1.35 13.58
CA LEU A 43 -23.78 1.98 14.80
C LEU A 43 -25.01 2.86 14.48
N ALA A 44 -25.80 3.17 15.49
CA ALA A 44 -26.95 4.07 15.34
C ALA A 44 -26.53 5.47 14.86
N GLU A 45 -25.36 5.93 15.33
CA GLU A 45 -24.80 7.22 14.97
C GLU A 45 -23.36 7.08 14.47
N ARG A 46 -22.91 8.10 13.76
CA ARG A 46 -21.54 8.17 13.25
C ARG A 46 -20.54 8.22 14.40
N PRO A 47 -19.63 7.24 14.54
CA PRO A 47 -18.77 7.13 15.71
C PRO A 47 -17.73 8.27 15.82
N MET A 48 -17.44 8.96 14.74
CA MET A 48 -16.53 10.11 14.75
C MET A 48 -16.74 11.01 13.52
N PRO A 49 -16.58 12.34 13.66
CA PRO A 49 -16.84 13.29 12.57
C PRO A 49 -15.75 13.29 11.49
N THR A 50 -14.50 12.98 11.87
CA THR A 50 -13.32 13.05 11.01
C THR A 50 -12.57 11.72 10.98
N CYS A 51 -11.63 11.57 10.06
CA CYS A 51 -10.62 10.51 10.16
C CYS A 51 -9.48 10.95 11.09
N GLY A 52 -8.75 9.99 11.63
CA GLY A 52 -7.64 10.25 12.52
C GLY A 52 -6.45 9.32 12.31
N TYR A 53 -5.30 9.83 12.70
CA TYR A 53 -4.05 9.10 12.81
C TYR A 53 -3.49 9.19 14.23
N SER A 54 -2.82 8.13 14.67
CA SER A 54 -2.00 8.13 15.87
C SER A 54 -0.76 7.27 15.69
N HIS A 55 0.16 7.30 16.66
CA HIS A 55 1.40 6.53 16.62
C HIS A 55 2.18 6.77 15.29
N TYR A 56 2.38 8.04 14.91
CA TYR A 56 3.07 8.42 13.67
C TYR A 56 2.46 7.82 12.39
N GLY A 57 1.11 7.66 12.36
CA GLY A 57 0.41 7.09 11.20
C GLY A 57 0.34 5.55 11.19
N TYR A 58 0.93 4.89 12.19
CA TYR A 58 0.84 3.43 12.32
C TYR A 58 -0.51 2.93 12.81
N MET A 59 -1.34 3.80 13.36
CA MET A 59 -2.76 3.56 13.66
C MET A 59 -3.59 4.58 12.92
N TYR A 60 -4.61 4.14 12.22
CA TYR A 60 -5.53 5.00 11.47
C TYR A 60 -6.97 4.52 11.65
N TYR A 61 -7.89 5.47 11.69
CA TYR A 61 -9.28 5.16 11.97
C TYR A 61 -10.20 6.21 11.36
N ARG A 62 -11.42 5.79 11.01
CA ARG A 62 -12.46 6.65 10.45
C ARG A 62 -13.84 6.02 10.58
N SER A 63 -14.87 6.86 10.45
CA SER A 63 -16.23 6.38 10.16
C SER A 63 -16.38 6.02 8.68
N THR A 64 -17.18 5.01 8.40
CA THR A 64 -17.69 4.71 7.06
C THR A 64 -18.98 5.50 6.79
N PHE A 65 -19.50 5.45 5.58
CA PHE A 65 -20.74 6.12 5.21
C PHE A 65 -21.97 5.51 5.91
N ASP A 66 -21.90 4.22 6.24
CA ASP A 66 -22.93 3.46 6.96
C ASP A 66 -22.65 3.37 8.47
N ASN A 67 -22.01 4.39 9.04
CA ASN A 67 -21.77 4.57 10.47
C ASN A 67 -20.98 3.43 11.15
N ARG A 68 -20.06 2.77 10.47
CA ARG A 68 -19.14 1.80 11.09
C ARG A 68 -17.87 2.49 11.54
N LEU A 69 -17.23 1.97 12.59
CA LEU A 69 -15.86 2.33 12.93
C LEU A 69 -14.90 1.40 12.18
N LEU A 70 -14.04 1.99 11.36
CA LEU A 70 -12.93 1.31 10.70
C LEU A 70 -11.63 1.68 11.43
N ILE A 71 -10.84 0.68 11.82
CA ILE A 71 -9.52 0.84 12.44
C ILE A 71 -8.52 -0.03 11.67
N GLY A 72 -7.38 0.53 11.35
CA GLY A 72 -6.28 -0.21 10.73
C GLY A 72 -4.93 0.17 11.31
N GLY A 73 -3.94 -0.68 11.06
CA GLY A 73 -2.58 -0.43 11.50
C GLY A 73 -1.98 -1.51 12.37
N ALA A 74 -1.37 -1.13 13.50
CA ALA A 74 -0.66 -1.97 14.47
C ALA A 74 0.58 -2.72 13.94
N ARG A 75 0.93 -2.62 12.63
CA ARG A 75 2.09 -3.30 12.05
C ARG A 75 3.43 -2.96 12.72
N HIS A 76 3.55 -1.78 13.32
CA HIS A 76 4.77 -1.35 14.03
C HIS A 76 5.09 -2.20 15.27
N LEU A 77 4.07 -2.83 15.86
CA LEU A 77 4.20 -3.77 16.98
C LEU A 77 4.60 -5.18 16.51
N HIS A 78 4.42 -5.48 15.21
CA HIS A 78 4.54 -6.81 14.63
C HIS A 78 5.42 -6.83 13.37
N LYS A 79 6.49 -6.03 13.34
CA LYS A 79 7.33 -5.83 12.14
C LYS A 79 7.85 -7.14 11.54
N ALA A 80 8.23 -8.11 12.37
CA ALA A 80 8.78 -9.37 11.91
C ALA A 80 7.79 -10.22 11.07
N SER A 81 6.49 -10.09 11.34
CA SER A 81 5.45 -10.82 10.60
C SER A 81 4.77 -10.00 9.51
N GLU A 82 4.89 -8.67 9.56
CA GLU A 82 4.18 -7.79 8.64
C GLU A 82 5.07 -7.23 7.52
N ASN A 83 6.40 -7.27 7.70
CA ASN A 83 7.35 -6.88 6.65
C ASN A 83 7.79 -8.09 5.83
N ASP A 84 8.19 -7.83 4.58
CA ASP A 84 8.70 -8.81 3.62
C ASP A 84 7.76 -10.01 3.41
N THR A 85 6.46 -9.73 3.34
CA THR A 85 5.43 -10.74 3.11
C THR A 85 4.45 -10.32 2.03
N THR A 86 4.06 -11.27 1.18
CA THR A 86 2.98 -11.13 0.19
C THR A 86 1.72 -11.89 0.60
N GLU A 87 1.68 -12.44 1.82
CA GLU A 87 0.51 -13.12 2.35
C GLU A 87 -0.54 -12.10 2.81
N ASP A 88 -1.64 -11.99 2.09
CA ASP A 88 -2.72 -11.01 2.33
C ASP A 88 -3.83 -11.50 3.29
N ARG A 89 -3.46 -12.33 4.26
CA ARG A 89 -4.38 -12.81 5.30
C ARG A 89 -4.15 -12.10 6.62
N PRO A 90 -5.24 -11.80 7.37
CA PRO A 90 -5.11 -11.32 8.74
C PRO A 90 -4.37 -12.32 9.64
N ASN A 91 -3.57 -11.83 10.58
CA ASN A 91 -3.04 -12.65 11.65
C ASN A 91 -3.62 -12.23 13.01
N HIS A 92 -3.69 -13.20 13.94
CA HIS A 92 -4.33 -12.99 15.24
C HIS A 92 -3.62 -11.96 16.09
N ALA A 93 -2.29 -11.86 16.04
CA ALA A 93 -1.54 -10.93 16.88
C ALA A 93 -1.83 -9.47 16.52
N VAL A 94 -1.80 -9.14 15.20
CA VAL A 94 -2.14 -7.78 14.75
C VAL A 94 -3.61 -7.46 15.01
N GLN A 95 -4.50 -8.42 14.74
CA GLN A 95 -5.94 -8.22 14.97
C GLN A 95 -6.24 -8.04 16.47
N GLY A 96 -5.56 -8.76 17.36
CA GLY A 96 -5.64 -8.54 18.80
C GLY A 96 -5.21 -7.13 19.21
N SER A 97 -4.09 -6.64 18.65
CA SER A 97 -3.65 -5.25 18.89
C SER A 97 -4.65 -4.19 18.38
N LEU A 98 -5.39 -4.48 17.30
CA LEU A 98 -6.47 -3.61 16.85
C LEU A 98 -7.68 -3.65 17.78
N ASP A 99 -8.02 -4.82 18.35
CA ASP A 99 -9.08 -4.95 19.35
C ASP A 99 -8.73 -4.18 20.63
N ASP A 100 -7.49 -4.33 21.12
CA ASP A 100 -6.98 -3.61 22.29
C ASP A 100 -7.02 -2.09 22.07
N TYR A 101 -6.60 -1.65 20.87
CA TYR A 101 -6.66 -0.25 20.50
C TYR A 101 -8.10 0.27 20.49
N ARG A 102 -9.04 -0.49 19.92
CA ARG A 102 -10.47 -0.15 19.94
C ARG A 102 -10.99 -0.04 21.37
N ALA A 103 -10.75 -1.04 22.20
CA ALA A 103 -11.21 -1.06 23.58
C ALA A 103 -10.70 0.14 24.40
N ARG A 104 -9.46 0.55 24.13
CA ARG A 104 -8.82 1.66 24.85
C ARG A 104 -9.29 3.05 24.39
N PHE A 105 -9.42 3.26 23.07
CA PHE A 105 -9.62 4.59 22.49
C PHE A 105 -11.05 4.85 22.00
N PHE A 106 -11.85 3.80 21.88
CA PHE A 106 -13.25 3.84 21.46
C PHE A 106 -14.12 2.95 22.35
N PRO A 107 -14.08 3.14 23.70
CA PRO A 107 -14.75 2.24 24.65
C PRO A 107 -16.28 2.22 24.46
N ASP A 108 -16.87 3.31 23.97
CA ASP A 108 -18.31 3.43 23.73
C ASP A 108 -18.75 2.71 22.44
N VAL A 109 -17.81 2.29 21.59
CA VAL A 109 -18.12 1.52 20.37
C VAL A 109 -18.17 0.04 20.73
N THR A 110 -19.34 -0.43 21.17
CA THR A 110 -19.57 -1.82 21.60
C THR A 110 -20.00 -2.76 20.48
N ALA A 111 -20.32 -2.23 19.28
CA ALA A 111 -20.73 -3.03 18.13
C ALA A 111 -19.69 -4.12 17.80
N PRO A 112 -20.10 -5.36 17.48
CA PRO A 112 -19.17 -6.43 17.13
C PRO A 112 -18.37 -6.10 15.87
N VAL A 113 -17.23 -6.76 15.70
CA VAL A 113 -16.44 -6.63 14.47
C VAL A 113 -17.12 -7.43 13.35
N ALA A 114 -17.50 -6.73 12.29
CA ALA A 114 -18.15 -7.30 11.12
C ALA A 114 -17.16 -7.99 10.18
N ARG A 115 -15.99 -7.36 9.96
CA ARG A 115 -14.97 -7.88 9.03
C ARG A 115 -13.57 -7.52 9.47
N ARG A 116 -12.64 -8.41 9.08
CA ARG A 116 -11.19 -8.25 9.21
C ARG A 116 -10.55 -8.61 7.88
N TRP A 117 -9.58 -7.84 7.43
CA TRP A 117 -8.84 -8.17 6.22
C TRP A 117 -7.41 -7.63 6.29
N ALA A 118 -6.61 -8.07 5.35
CA ALA A 118 -5.26 -7.59 5.13
C ALA A 118 -5.10 -7.15 3.67
N GLY A 119 -4.02 -6.42 3.39
CA GLY A 119 -3.61 -6.07 2.05
C GLY A 119 -2.12 -5.77 2.02
N ILE A 120 -1.48 -5.99 0.88
CA ILE A 120 -0.04 -5.82 0.73
C ILE A 120 0.25 -4.45 0.12
N MET A 121 0.98 -3.66 0.88
CA MET A 121 1.54 -2.37 0.44
C MET A 121 2.96 -2.59 -0.08
N GLY A 122 3.41 -1.76 -1.04
CA GLY A 122 4.81 -1.70 -1.45
C GLY A 122 5.51 -0.52 -0.76
N PHE A 123 6.58 -0.82 -0.06
CA PHE A 123 7.43 0.19 0.58
C PHE A 123 8.73 0.32 -0.20
N SER A 124 9.06 1.52 -0.63
CA SER A 124 10.37 1.83 -1.19
C SER A 124 11.38 2.13 -0.09
N ALA A 125 12.66 1.99 -0.40
CA ALA A 125 13.74 2.21 0.58
C ALA A 125 13.81 3.66 1.10
N ASP A 126 13.42 4.62 0.27
CA ASP A 126 13.45 6.07 0.59
C ASP A 126 12.07 6.67 0.90
N GLY A 127 11.02 5.86 0.90
CA GLY A 127 9.65 6.29 1.19
C GLY A 127 8.92 6.97 0.03
N LEU A 128 9.58 7.26 -1.10
CA LEU A 128 8.98 7.87 -2.28
C LEU A 128 8.49 6.82 -3.28
N PRO A 129 7.39 7.06 -4.00
CA PRO A 129 6.97 6.18 -5.10
C PRO A 129 8.07 6.01 -6.14
N ILE A 130 8.04 4.90 -6.87
CA ILE A 130 9.00 4.60 -7.93
C ILE A 130 8.26 4.56 -9.27
N ALA A 131 8.66 5.43 -10.20
CA ALA A 131 8.16 5.46 -11.56
C ALA A 131 9.31 5.31 -12.56
N GLY A 132 9.10 4.56 -13.64
CA GLY A 132 10.15 4.36 -14.62
C GLY A 132 9.79 3.35 -15.68
N THR A 133 10.80 2.89 -16.42
CA THR A 133 10.73 1.77 -17.36
C THR A 133 11.74 0.70 -16.96
N LEU A 134 11.42 -0.56 -17.28
CA LEU A 134 12.38 -1.64 -17.04
C LEU A 134 13.61 -1.47 -17.97
N PRO A 135 14.84 -1.61 -17.46
CA PRO A 135 16.06 -1.40 -18.26
C PRO A 135 16.10 -2.25 -19.53
N ASP A 136 15.76 -3.54 -19.41
CA ASP A 136 15.79 -4.50 -20.52
C ASP A 136 14.51 -4.53 -21.35
N LYS A 137 13.47 -3.81 -20.90
CA LYS A 137 12.14 -3.78 -21.53
C LYS A 137 11.60 -2.35 -21.57
N PRO A 138 12.14 -1.46 -22.42
CA PRO A 138 11.82 -0.02 -22.39
C PRO A 138 10.35 0.31 -22.70
N ARG A 139 9.57 -0.65 -23.21
CA ARG A 139 8.12 -0.53 -23.40
C ARG A 139 7.28 -1.05 -22.22
N VAL A 140 7.94 -1.43 -21.14
CA VAL A 140 7.27 -1.81 -19.87
C VAL A 140 7.58 -0.74 -18.84
N GLY A 141 6.56 0.09 -18.55
CA GLY A 141 6.61 1.10 -17.50
C GLY A 141 6.08 0.57 -16.18
N PHE A 142 6.33 1.32 -15.11
CA PHE A 142 5.79 0.98 -13.79
C PHE A 142 5.59 2.21 -12.90
N ALA A 143 4.63 2.05 -11.95
CA ALA A 143 4.39 2.97 -10.84
C ALA A 143 4.10 2.13 -9.58
N VAL A 144 5.05 2.07 -8.65
CA VAL A 144 5.05 1.15 -7.50
C VAL A 144 5.69 1.79 -6.26
N GLY A 145 5.69 1.10 -5.12
CA GLY A 145 6.44 1.51 -3.93
C GLY A 145 5.88 2.74 -3.22
N PHE A 146 4.56 2.83 -3.08
CA PHE A 146 3.89 4.03 -2.55
C PHE A 146 3.99 4.22 -1.04
N THR A 147 4.60 3.31 -0.31
CA THR A 147 4.89 3.43 1.14
C THR A 147 3.67 3.81 1.98
N GLY A 148 2.50 3.24 1.67
CA GLY A 148 1.24 3.53 2.36
C GLY A 148 0.52 4.80 1.90
N HIS A 149 1.09 5.62 1.01
CA HIS A 149 0.55 6.92 0.58
C HIS A 149 -0.03 6.91 -0.85
N GLY A 150 -0.44 5.73 -1.34
CA GLY A 150 -0.90 5.56 -2.73
C GLY A 150 -2.08 6.43 -3.13
N LEU A 151 -3.04 6.71 -2.23
CA LEU A 151 -4.19 7.56 -2.55
C LEU A 151 -3.79 9.02 -2.80
N SER A 152 -2.83 9.55 -2.06
CA SER A 152 -2.38 10.93 -2.21
C SER A 152 -1.36 11.11 -3.35
N LEU A 153 -0.48 10.13 -3.56
CA LEU A 153 0.63 10.23 -4.51
C LEU A 153 0.35 9.55 -5.86
N GLY A 154 -0.68 8.68 -5.93
CA GLY A 154 -0.91 7.80 -7.06
C GLY A 154 -1.16 8.51 -8.38
N ALA A 155 -2.03 9.51 -8.40
CA ALA A 155 -2.37 10.23 -9.63
C ALA A 155 -1.16 10.97 -10.23
N GLY A 156 -0.40 11.69 -9.39
CA GLY A 156 0.81 12.40 -9.81
C GLY A 156 1.91 11.47 -10.30
N THR A 157 2.12 10.36 -9.59
CA THR A 157 3.12 9.33 -9.97
C THR A 157 2.72 8.63 -11.26
N ALA A 158 1.44 8.27 -11.43
CA ALA A 158 0.94 7.62 -12.63
C ALA A 158 1.13 8.50 -13.88
N LYS A 159 0.82 9.80 -13.79
CA LYS A 159 1.08 10.75 -14.86
C LYS A 159 2.55 10.74 -15.29
N ARG A 160 3.46 10.87 -14.33
CA ARG A 160 4.92 10.85 -14.58
C ARG A 160 5.40 9.52 -15.16
N ALA A 161 4.88 8.40 -14.68
CA ALA A 161 5.21 7.07 -15.21
C ALA A 161 4.78 6.91 -16.67
N VAL A 162 3.60 7.41 -17.03
CA VAL A 162 3.11 7.39 -18.43
C VAL A 162 3.94 8.30 -19.32
N GLU A 163 4.26 9.52 -18.86
CA GLU A 163 5.13 10.45 -19.61
C GLU A 163 6.54 9.86 -19.82
N ARG A 164 7.09 9.18 -18.82
CA ARG A 164 8.36 8.46 -18.93
C ARG A 164 8.28 7.34 -19.96
N LEU A 165 7.23 6.52 -19.91
CA LEU A 165 7.04 5.38 -20.80
C LEU A 165 6.83 5.79 -22.27
N LEU A 166 6.06 6.85 -22.52
CA LEU A 166 5.69 7.25 -23.87
C LEU A 166 6.70 8.20 -24.53
N ASN A 167 7.29 9.09 -23.76
CA ASN A 167 8.09 10.22 -24.25
C ASN A 167 9.55 10.19 -23.76
N GLY A 168 9.93 9.26 -22.87
CA GLY A 168 11.24 9.24 -22.25
C GLY A 168 11.48 10.36 -21.22
N THR A 169 10.44 11.10 -20.82
CA THR A 169 10.55 12.23 -19.89
C THR A 169 10.91 11.73 -18.47
N HIS A 170 11.97 12.28 -17.90
CA HIS A 170 12.40 11.95 -16.53
C HIS A 170 11.28 12.23 -15.50
N ALA A 171 11.00 11.27 -14.63
CA ALA A 171 9.88 11.36 -13.68
C ALA A 171 10.16 12.23 -12.42
N GLY A 172 11.27 12.96 -12.40
CA GLY A 172 11.65 13.82 -11.27
C GLY A 172 12.03 13.02 -10.02
N ALA A 173 11.62 13.49 -8.86
CA ALA A 173 11.96 12.85 -7.58
C ALA A 173 11.46 11.39 -7.44
N VAL A 174 10.50 10.96 -8.24
CA VAL A 174 9.98 9.58 -8.21
C VAL A 174 10.60 8.69 -9.28
N ASP A 175 11.56 9.21 -10.07
CA ASP A 175 12.21 8.42 -11.13
C ASP A 175 13.04 7.27 -10.54
N VAL A 176 12.99 6.13 -11.20
CA VAL A 176 13.73 4.93 -10.79
C VAL A 176 15.25 5.11 -10.89
N ASP A 177 15.70 6.05 -11.73
CA ASP A 177 17.13 6.32 -11.93
C ASP A 177 17.86 6.71 -10.64
N ARG A 178 17.11 7.19 -9.60
CA ARG A 178 17.66 7.46 -8.26
C ARG A 178 18.18 6.21 -7.51
N PHE A 179 17.81 5.02 -7.96
CA PHE A 179 18.30 3.74 -7.42
C PHE A 179 19.39 3.12 -8.30
N VAL A 180 19.72 3.74 -9.42
CA VAL A 180 20.86 3.35 -10.22
C VAL A 180 22.09 4.00 -9.58
N ALA A 181 23.04 3.19 -9.12
CA ALA A 181 24.30 3.73 -8.62
C ALA A 181 24.93 4.61 -9.70
N VAL A 182 25.24 5.85 -9.38
CA VAL A 182 26.14 6.67 -10.19
C VAL A 182 27.48 5.93 -10.13
N VAL A 183 27.81 5.21 -11.18
CA VAL A 183 29.17 4.64 -11.34
C VAL A 183 30.01 5.82 -11.80
N ASP A 184 30.73 6.43 -10.85
CA ASP A 184 31.79 7.40 -11.12
C ASP A 184 33.01 6.72 -11.73
#